data_fc4438ddd7ff4d49560efce3ce305a57
#
_entry.id   fc4438ddd7ff4d49560efce3ce305a57
#
_cell.length_a   1.000
_cell.length_b   1.000
_cell.length_c   1.000
_cell.angle_alpha   90.00
_cell.angle_beta   90.00
_cell.angle_gamma   90.00
#
_symmetry.space_group_name_H-M   'P 1'
#
loop_
_entity.id
_entity.type
_entity.pdbx_description
1 polymer ?
#
loop_
_entity_poly.entity_id
_entity_poly.type
_entity_poly.pdbx_seq_one_letter_code
_entity_poly.pdbx_strand_id
1 'polypeptide(L)'
;MKHYLYILFLLFLLLPPIHAQKVGLVLSGGGAKGLTHIGIIRALEENGIPIDYIAGTSMGAIVGSLYAMGYSPDEMEALLKSDDFKRWYSGNVEEKYIYYFKKNPPTPEFINIRISLKDSLKNVKPQFLPTSIVDPIQMNIVFLQLFGQATAASKANFDSLYIPFRCIASDVYNKRPLILKKGDLGDAVRASMSFPAMFKPIEIDSILAYDGGIYNNFPVNVMRDTFHPDIIIGSAVSANPGKPKEGDIMGQLENMIMQKTDYSLPDSLGILMTFKYDDVNLMDFQRFDELHDIGYKRAIEMMDSIKSRIHRRITPEQVKVKRLAYKSNLPDFRFKRVNITGANERQKQYIQKEFHENDFDVFTMEDIKRAYFRLLS
;
A
#
# COMPACT_ATOMS: atom_id res chain seq x y z
N MET A 1 -17.02 -50.51 31.47
CA MET A 1 -17.14 -49.63 30.30
C MET A 1 -17.28 -48.13 30.68
N LYS A 2 -18.19 -47.72 31.58
CA LYS A 2 -18.39 -46.30 31.94
C LYS A 2 -17.14 -45.63 32.51
N HIS A 3 -16.34 -46.31 33.35
CA HIS A 3 -15.10 -45.70 33.93
C HIS A 3 -14.00 -45.49 32.87
N TYR A 4 -13.88 -46.31 31.85
CA TYR A 4 -12.91 -46.08 30.77
C TYR A 4 -13.29 -44.87 29.91
N LEU A 5 -14.60 -44.63 29.72
CA LEU A 5 -15.11 -43.45 29.01
C LEU A 5 -14.79 -42.14 29.78
N TYR A 6 -14.90 -42.17 31.09
CA TYR A 6 -14.53 -41.00 31.95
C TYR A 6 -13.01 -40.73 31.92
N ILE A 7 -12.19 -41.80 31.97
CA ILE A 7 -10.73 -41.64 31.90
C ILE A 7 -10.32 -41.11 30.53
N LEU A 8 -10.92 -41.60 29.44
CA LEU A 8 -10.67 -41.09 28.07
C LEU A 8 -11.09 -39.63 27.91
N PHE A 9 -12.22 -39.21 28.51
CA PHE A 9 -12.71 -37.84 28.53
C PHE A 9 -11.81 -36.94 29.37
N LEU A 10 -11.30 -37.39 30.52
CA LEU A 10 -10.35 -36.66 31.32
C LEU A 10 -8.99 -36.48 30.63
N LEU A 11 -8.52 -37.50 29.92
CA LEU A 11 -7.32 -37.45 29.09
C LEU A 11 -7.47 -36.46 27.94
N PHE A 12 -8.67 -36.34 27.35
CA PHE A 12 -8.97 -35.39 26.27
C PHE A 12 -8.97 -33.93 26.79
N LEU A 13 -9.39 -33.71 28.04
CA LEU A 13 -9.36 -32.41 28.73
C LEU A 13 -7.95 -31.98 29.15
N LEU A 14 -7.01 -32.90 29.24
CA LEU A 14 -5.60 -32.63 29.58
C LEU A 14 -4.73 -32.37 28.35
N LEU A 15 -5.26 -32.51 27.13
CA LEU A 15 -4.54 -32.08 25.92
C LEU A 15 -4.40 -30.55 25.94
N PRO A 16 -3.18 -30.03 25.91
CA PRO A 16 -2.99 -28.59 25.82
C PRO A 16 -3.71 -28.09 24.57
N PRO A 17 -4.34 -26.91 24.64
CA PRO A 17 -4.95 -26.33 23.42
C PRO A 17 -3.87 -26.26 22.34
N ILE A 18 -4.12 -26.93 21.21
CA ILE A 18 -3.23 -26.86 20.06
C ILE A 18 -3.32 -25.42 19.54
N HIS A 19 -2.44 -24.56 20.04
CA HIS A 19 -2.30 -23.21 19.52
C HIS A 19 -1.74 -23.34 18.10
N ALA A 20 -2.57 -23.03 17.11
CA ALA A 20 -2.12 -22.98 15.72
C ALA A 20 -1.15 -21.81 15.58
N GLN A 21 0.12 -22.12 15.34
CA GLN A 21 1.20 -21.13 15.19
C GLN A 21 0.80 -19.99 14.23
N LYS A 22 0.93 -18.75 14.66
CA LYS A 22 0.61 -17.53 13.91
C LYS A 22 1.85 -16.93 13.29
N VAL A 23 1.78 -16.60 12.01
CA VAL A 23 2.91 -16.09 11.21
C VAL A 23 2.63 -14.66 10.77
N GLY A 24 3.51 -13.74 11.16
CA GLY A 24 3.50 -12.35 10.71
C GLY A 24 4.47 -12.14 9.56
N LEU A 25 4.07 -11.37 8.55
CA LEU A 25 4.93 -10.94 7.45
C LEU A 25 5.18 -9.44 7.53
N VAL A 26 6.46 -9.04 7.59
CA VAL A 26 6.88 -7.63 7.64
C VAL A 26 7.60 -7.27 6.36
N LEU A 27 7.11 -6.22 5.69
CA LEU A 27 7.59 -5.76 4.39
C LEU A 27 8.11 -4.33 4.49
N SER A 28 9.40 -4.12 4.23
CA SER A 28 9.99 -2.78 4.24
C SER A 28 9.59 -1.95 3.02
N GLY A 29 9.74 -0.64 3.13
CA GLY A 29 9.75 0.24 1.96
C GLY A 29 11.03 0.07 1.14
N GLY A 30 11.05 0.68 -0.07
CA GLY A 30 12.22 0.64 -0.94
C GLY A 30 11.94 0.93 -2.41
N GLY A 31 10.81 1.57 -2.75
CA GLY A 31 10.43 1.84 -4.14
C GLY A 31 10.39 0.56 -4.97
N ALA A 32 10.96 0.58 -6.17
CA ALA A 32 10.97 -0.57 -7.08
C ALA A 32 11.57 -1.85 -6.46
N LYS A 33 12.52 -1.73 -5.53
CA LYS A 33 13.09 -2.88 -4.79
C LYS A 33 11.99 -3.69 -4.06
N GLY A 34 10.88 -3.06 -3.70
CA GLY A 34 9.74 -3.73 -3.06
C GLY A 34 9.03 -4.75 -3.96
N LEU A 35 9.27 -4.76 -5.27
CA LEU A 35 8.79 -5.82 -6.17
C LEU A 35 9.34 -7.20 -5.77
N THR A 36 10.48 -7.24 -5.11
CA THR A 36 11.09 -8.43 -4.49
C THR A 36 10.13 -9.12 -3.50
N HIS A 37 9.29 -8.37 -2.79
CA HIS A 37 8.32 -8.93 -1.84
C HIS A 37 7.32 -9.88 -2.50
N ILE A 38 6.96 -9.66 -3.78
CA ILE A 38 6.01 -10.51 -4.50
C ILE A 38 6.60 -11.89 -4.74
N GLY A 39 7.87 -11.96 -5.14
CA GLY A 39 8.58 -13.23 -5.29
C GLY A 39 8.67 -14.01 -3.97
N ILE A 40 8.90 -13.31 -2.85
CA ILE A 40 8.90 -13.94 -1.53
C ILE A 40 7.52 -14.50 -1.18
N ILE A 41 6.45 -13.70 -1.34
CA ILE A 41 5.07 -14.13 -1.06
C ILE A 41 4.71 -15.35 -1.92
N ARG A 42 5.08 -15.35 -3.21
CA ARG A 42 4.90 -16.48 -4.11
C ARG A 42 5.58 -17.74 -3.58
N ALA A 43 6.84 -17.65 -3.22
CA ALA A 43 7.60 -18.80 -2.70
C ALA A 43 7.02 -19.33 -1.38
N LEU A 44 6.56 -18.44 -0.48
CA LEU A 44 5.90 -18.82 0.76
C LEU A 44 4.57 -19.55 0.49
N GLU A 45 3.73 -19.01 -0.38
CA GLU A 45 2.43 -19.59 -0.72
C GLU A 45 2.59 -20.97 -1.39
N GLU A 46 3.48 -21.10 -2.37
CA GLU A 46 3.77 -22.37 -3.08
C GLU A 46 4.32 -23.45 -2.15
N ASN A 47 5.04 -23.06 -1.10
CA ASN A 47 5.59 -23.97 -0.10
C ASN A 47 4.68 -24.18 1.10
N GLY A 48 3.45 -23.70 1.05
CA GLY A 48 2.45 -23.88 2.09
C GLY A 48 2.75 -23.17 3.39
N ILE A 49 3.55 -22.11 3.38
CA ILE A 49 3.83 -21.27 4.55
C ILE A 49 2.66 -20.31 4.76
N PRO A 50 1.94 -20.40 5.89
CA PRO A 50 0.81 -19.51 6.15
C PRO A 50 1.28 -18.08 6.47
N ILE A 51 0.46 -17.09 6.08
CA ILE A 51 0.62 -15.69 6.46
C ILE A 51 -0.68 -15.28 7.16
N ASP A 52 -0.58 -14.96 8.46
CA ASP A 52 -1.76 -14.59 9.27
C ASP A 52 -1.89 -13.08 9.45
N TYR A 53 -0.78 -12.34 9.42
CA TYR A 53 -0.73 -10.90 9.64
C TYR A 53 0.28 -10.26 8.72
N ILE A 54 0.03 -9.03 8.31
CA ILE A 54 0.96 -8.25 7.47
C ILE A 54 1.15 -6.85 8.06
N ALA A 55 2.40 -6.40 8.10
CA ALA A 55 2.74 -4.99 8.33
C ALA A 55 3.68 -4.51 7.24
N GLY A 56 3.40 -3.35 6.67
CA GLY A 56 4.18 -2.84 5.55
C GLY A 56 4.33 -1.32 5.55
N THR A 57 5.44 -0.86 4.94
CA THR A 57 5.76 0.55 4.75
C THR A 57 6.02 0.82 3.26
N SER A 58 5.50 1.94 2.72
CA SER A 58 5.76 2.37 1.33
C SER A 58 5.43 1.28 0.32
N MET A 59 6.36 0.84 -0.52
CA MET A 59 6.11 -0.26 -1.45
C MET A 59 5.75 -1.57 -0.74
N GLY A 60 6.28 -1.81 0.47
CA GLY A 60 5.86 -2.94 1.31
C GLY A 60 4.41 -2.81 1.78
N ALA A 61 3.88 -1.59 1.94
CA ALA A 61 2.46 -1.36 2.21
C ALA A 61 1.61 -1.62 0.95
N ILE A 62 2.07 -1.25 -0.24
CA ILE A 62 1.39 -1.55 -1.51
C ILE A 62 1.27 -3.06 -1.70
N VAL A 63 2.39 -3.77 -1.70
CA VAL A 63 2.41 -5.23 -1.89
C VAL A 63 1.64 -5.94 -0.77
N GLY A 64 1.87 -5.53 0.48
CA GLY A 64 1.20 -6.10 1.65
C GLY A 64 -0.31 -5.90 1.63
N SER A 65 -0.80 -4.72 1.24
CA SER A 65 -2.23 -4.45 1.15
C SER A 65 -2.91 -5.19 -0.01
N LEU A 66 -2.24 -5.32 -1.16
CA LEU A 66 -2.75 -6.13 -2.27
C LEU A 66 -2.96 -7.58 -1.82
N TYR A 67 -1.98 -8.17 -1.16
CA TYR A 67 -2.12 -9.53 -0.65
C TYR A 67 -3.15 -9.60 0.49
N ALA A 68 -3.20 -8.60 1.37
CA ALA A 68 -4.16 -8.52 2.48
C ALA A 68 -5.62 -8.36 2.02
N MET A 69 -5.87 -7.87 0.81
CA MET A 69 -7.22 -7.84 0.22
C MET A 69 -7.47 -8.97 -0.79
N GLY A 70 -6.64 -10.01 -0.75
CA GLY A 70 -6.86 -11.27 -1.46
C GLY A 70 -6.34 -11.33 -2.89
N TYR A 71 -5.41 -10.46 -3.29
CA TYR A 71 -4.69 -10.66 -4.54
C TYR A 71 -3.75 -11.86 -4.44
N SER A 72 -3.71 -12.68 -5.47
CA SER A 72 -2.70 -13.72 -5.61
C SER A 72 -1.37 -13.12 -6.10
N PRO A 73 -0.24 -13.81 -5.94
CA PRO A 73 1.01 -13.40 -6.55
C PRO A 73 0.91 -13.14 -8.06
N ASP A 74 0.13 -13.96 -8.79
CA ASP A 74 -0.11 -13.78 -10.23
C ASP A 74 -0.90 -12.51 -10.54
N GLU A 75 -1.93 -12.22 -9.75
CA GLU A 75 -2.72 -11.00 -9.89
C GLU A 75 -1.91 -9.73 -9.54
N MET A 76 -1.03 -9.81 -8.54
CA MET A 76 -0.11 -8.72 -8.21
C MET A 76 0.91 -8.49 -9.33
N GLU A 77 1.47 -9.55 -9.89
CA GLU A 77 2.38 -9.48 -11.03
C GLU A 77 1.68 -8.85 -12.24
N ALA A 78 0.51 -9.34 -12.62
CA ALA A 78 -0.26 -8.80 -13.75
C ALA A 78 -0.57 -7.30 -13.56
N LEU A 79 -0.94 -6.89 -12.33
CA LEU A 79 -1.21 -5.49 -12.00
C LEU A 79 0.06 -4.62 -12.15
N LEU A 80 1.17 -5.03 -11.55
CA LEU A 80 2.38 -4.21 -11.48
C LEU A 80 3.20 -4.21 -12.78
N LYS A 81 2.93 -5.15 -13.69
CA LYS A 81 3.45 -5.13 -15.07
C LYS A 81 2.57 -4.36 -16.05
N SER A 82 1.35 -3.98 -15.65
CA SER A 82 0.37 -3.35 -16.54
C SER A 82 0.79 -1.93 -16.95
N ASP A 83 0.30 -1.49 -18.12
CA ASP A 83 0.46 -0.10 -18.53
C ASP A 83 -0.30 0.87 -17.62
N ASP A 84 -1.35 0.41 -16.95
CA ASP A 84 -2.04 1.17 -15.93
C ASP A 84 -1.09 1.54 -14.79
N PHE A 85 -0.36 0.56 -14.25
CA PHE A 85 0.60 0.83 -13.19
C PHE A 85 1.68 1.83 -13.63
N LYS A 86 2.17 1.73 -14.87
CA LYS A 86 3.12 2.71 -15.43
C LYS A 86 2.53 4.13 -15.43
N ARG A 87 1.25 4.27 -15.82
CA ARG A 87 0.56 5.56 -15.77
C ARG A 87 0.44 6.09 -14.34
N TRP A 88 0.23 5.21 -13.36
CA TRP A 88 0.06 5.62 -11.97
C TRP A 88 1.30 6.29 -11.41
N TYR A 89 2.45 5.64 -11.52
CA TYR A 89 3.68 6.21 -10.97
C TYR A 89 4.30 7.33 -11.83
N SER A 90 3.93 7.42 -13.11
CA SER A 90 4.34 8.54 -13.98
C SER A 90 3.41 9.75 -13.92
N GLY A 91 2.20 9.61 -13.36
CA GLY A 91 1.18 10.66 -13.33
C GLY A 91 0.45 10.87 -14.67
N ASN A 92 0.68 10.02 -15.68
CA ASN A 92 0.07 10.16 -16.99
C ASN A 92 -1.41 9.76 -16.97
N VAL A 93 -2.28 10.64 -17.48
CA VAL A 93 -3.72 10.39 -17.60
C VAL A 93 -4.03 9.61 -18.88
N GLU A 94 -5.00 8.69 -18.84
CA GLU A 94 -5.46 7.99 -20.04
C GLU A 94 -6.01 8.99 -21.07
N GLU A 95 -5.66 8.80 -22.36
CA GLU A 95 -6.04 9.73 -23.43
C GLU A 95 -7.56 9.99 -23.53
N LYS A 96 -8.39 8.96 -23.29
CA LYS A 96 -9.86 9.08 -23.33
C LYS A 96 -10.43 10.07 -22.29
N TYR A 97 -9.68 10.40 -21.24
CA TYR A 97 -10.07 11.39 -20.22
C TYR A 97 -9.41 12.75 -20.42
N ILE A 98 -8.63 12.93 -21.50
CA ILE A 98 -8.01 14.23 -21.81
C ILE A 98 -8.99 15.04 -22.67
N TYR A 99 -9.54 16.10 -22.09
CA TYR A 99 -10.46 17.01 -22.80
C TYR A 99 -9.71 18.10 -23.53
N TYR A 100 -9.46 17.90 -24.83
CA TYR A 100 -8.64 18.77 -25.67
C TYR A 100 -9.06 20.25 -25.69
N PHE A 101 -10.33 20.55 -25.52
CA PHE A 101 -10.85 21.94 -25.53
C PHE A 101 -10.45 22.74 -24.28
N LYS A 102 -9.98 22.10 -23.24
CA LYS A 102 -9.50 22.74 -22.00
C LYS A 102 -7.96 22.72 -21.88
N LYS A 103 -7.26 22.07 -22.80
CA LYS A 103 -5.81 22.08 -22.83
C LYS A 103 -5.31 23.42 -23.31
N ASN A 104 -4.54 24.11 -22.48
CA ASN A 104 -3.67 25.18 -22.95
C ASN A 104 -2.67 24.59 -23.96
N PRO A 105 -2.41 25.26 -25.09
CA PRO A 105 -1.38 24.80 -26.01
C PRO A 105 -0.07 24.61 -25.25
N PRO A 106 0.73 23.57 -25.59
CA PRO A 106 2.02 23.37 -24.96
C PRO A 106 2.89 24.60 -25.20
N THR A 107 3.16 25.32 -24.13
CA THR A 107 4.09 26.43 -24.14
C THR A 107 5.42 25.94 -23.58
N PRO A 108 6.57 26.43 -24.06
CA PRO A 108 7.87 26.08 -23.52
C PRO A 108 8.15 26.73 -22.14
N GLU A 109 7.10 27.03 -21.40
CA GLU A 109 7.17 27.68 -20.10
C GLU A 109 7.53 26.66 -19.01
N PHE A 110 8.69 26.87 -18.40
CA PHE A 110 9.11 26.11 -17.23
C PHE A 110 8.40 26.53 -15.94
N ILE A 111 7.75 27.70 -15.91
CA ILE A 111 7.08 28.27 -14.75
C ILE A 111 5.78 28.91 -15.18
N ASN A 112 4.65 28.45 -14.65
CA ASN A 112 3.31 29.02 -14.88
C ASN A 112 2.83 29.69 -13.58
N ILE A 113 2.75 31.02 -13.55
CA ILE A 113 2.25 31.79 -12.40
C ILE A 113 0.81 32.19 -12.70
N ARG A 114 -0.17 31.57 -12.05
CA ARG A 114 -1.57 32.00 -12.11
C ARG A 114 -1.84 33.03 -11.03
N ILE A 115 -2.06 34.30 -11.44
CA ILE A 115 -2.48 35.36 -10.54
C ILE A 115 -3.98 35.54 -10.69
N SER A 116 -4.76 35.24 -9.63
CA SER A 116 -6.17 35.58 -9.57
C SER A 116 -6.36 37.00 -9.06
N LEU A 117 -6.84 37.88 -9.93
CA LEU A 117 -7.12 39.30 -9.57
C LEU A 117 -8.38 39.47 -8.70
N LYS A 118 -9.11 38.38 -8.39
CA LYS A 118 -10.34 38.46 -7.59
C LYS A 118 -10.17 38.30 -6.08
N ASP A 119 -9.04 37.81 -5.66
CA ASP A 119 -8.73 37.75 -4.22
C ASP A 119 -7.77 38.85 -3.83
N SER A 120 -8.18 39.62 -2.80
CA SER A 120 -7.39 40.72 -2.26
C SER A 120 -5.92 40.29 -2.13
N LEU A 121 -5.00 41.15 -2.55
CA LEU A 121 -3.53 40.98 -2.58
C LEU A 121 -2.88 40.45 -1.28
N LYS A 122 -3.65 40.27 -0.20
CA LYS A 122 -3.17 39.79 1.09
C LYS A 122 -2.96 38.25 1.17
N ASN A 123 -3.43 37.47 0.19
CA ASN A 123 -3.37 36.00 0.24
C ASN A 123 -2.66 35.33 -0.94
N VAL A 124 -1.96 36.09 -1.77
CA VAL A 124 -1.15 35.52 -2.85
C VAL A 124 0.12 34.92 -2.24
N LYS A 125 0.12 33.63 -1.95
CA LYS A 125 1.34 32.86 -1.71
C LYS A 125 1.93 32.51 -3.07
N PRO A 126 3.05 33.06 -3.50
CA PRO A 126 3.68 32.70 -4.76
C PRO A 126 4.16 31.25 -4.63
N GLN A 127 3.51 30.33 -5.34
CA GLN A 127 3.94 28.93 -5.41
C GLN A 127 4.93 28.80 -6.56
N PHE A 128 6.20 29.08 -6.30
CA PHE A 128 7.26 29.08 -7.31
C PHE A 128 7.76 27.69 -7.69
N LEU A 129 7.45 26.65 -6.88
CA LEU A 129 7.89 25.28 -7.12
C LEU A 129 6.69 24.34 -7.13
N PRO A 130 6.70 23.31 -8.00
CA PRO A 130 5.69 22.27 -7.93
C PRO A 130 5.77 21.58 -6.56
N THR A 131 4.62 21.26 -5.98
CA THR A 131 4.55 20.58 -4.66
C THR A 131 4.96 19.12 -4.72
N SER A 132 5.00 18.54 -5.91
CA SER A 132 5.44 17.15 -6.17
C SER A 132 5.81 16.99 -7.64
N ILE A 133 6.72 16.05 -7.92
CA ILE A 133 7.14 15.70 -9.30
C ILE A 133 6.02 14.94 -10.00
N VAL A 134 5.35 14.02 -9.29
CA VAL A 134 4.25 13.22 -9.84
C VAL A 134 2.92 13.88 -9.49
N ASP A 135 2.08 14.09 -10.53
CA ASP A 135 0.74 14.62 -10.33
C ASP A 135 -0.14 13.55 -9.65
N PRO A 136 -0.78 13.86 -8.51
CA PRO A 136 -1.59 12.91 -7.77
C PRO A 136 -2.93 12.56 -8.45
N ILE A 137 -3.35 13.29 -9.47
CA ILE A 137 -4.67 13.17 -10.10
C ILE A 137 -4.96 11.73 -10.49
N GLN A 138 -4.08 11.12 -11.29
CA GLN A 138 -4.26 9.74 -11.74
C GLN A 138 -4.24 8.76 -10.56
N MET A 139 -3.34 8.95 -9.62
CA MET A 139 -3.15 8.06 -8.49
C MET A 139 -4.35 8.05 -7.54
N ASN A 140 -4.99 9.19 -7.27
CA ASN A 140 -6.15 9.26 -6.38
C ASN A 140 -7.31 8.40 -6.87
N ILE A 141 -7.65 8.52 -8.16
CA ILE A 141 -8.77 7.74 -8.73
C ILE A 141 -8.47 6.25 -8.82
N VAL A 142 -7.21 5.92 -9.09
CA VAL A 142 -6.76 4.52 -9.15
C VAL A 142 -6.79 3.87 -7.78
N PHE A 143 -6.37 4.57 -6.73
CA PHE A 143 -6.42 4.04 -5.37
C PHE A 143 -7.85 3.80 -4.90
N LEU A 144 -8.80 4.70 -5.27
CA LEU A 144 -10.22 4.43 -5.07
C LEU A 144 -10.66 3.15 -5.79
N GLN A 145 -10.28 2.99 -7.06
CA GLN A 145 -10.64 1.81 -7.85
C GLN A 145 -10.01 0.51 -7.29
N LEU A 146 -8.79 0.57 -6.83
CA LEU A 146 -8.04 -0.60 -6.36
C LEU A 146 -8.49 -1.04 -4.96
N PHE A 147 -8.68 -0.10 -4.05
CA PHE A 147 -8.88 -0.37 -2.63
C PHE A 147 -10.32 -0.18 -2.15
N GLY A 148 -11.17 0.52 -2.89
CA GLY A 148 -12.50 0.91 -2.44
C GLY A 148 -13.42 -0.26 -2.07
N GLN A 149 -13.40 -1.35 -2.85
CA GLN A 149 -14.20 -2.55 -2.53
C GLN A 149 -13.74 -3.21 -1.22
N ALA A 150 -12.42 -3.33 -1.00
CA ALA A 150 -11.86 -3.90 0.21
C ALA A 150 -12.14 -3.01 1.43
N THR A 151 -12.05 -1.68 1.28
CA THR A 151 -12.44 -0.72 2.31
C THR A 151 -13.91 -0.91 2.71
N ALA A 152 -14.80 -1.00 1.74
CA ALA A 152 -16.23 -1.19 2.00
C ALA A 152 -16.54 -2.55 2.64
N ALA A 153 -15.96 -3.64 2.11
CA ALA A 153 -16.17 -4.99 2.64
C ALA A 153 -15.67 -5.14 4.09
N SER A 154 -14.52 -4.54 4.40
CA SER A 154 -13.95 -4.56 5.75
C SER A 154 -14.59 -3.54 6.71
N LYS A 155 -15.55 -2.73 6.24
CA LYS A 155 -16.13 -1.61 6.99
C LYS A 155 -15.05 -0.67 7.55
N ALA A 156 -14.06 -0.39 6.71
CA ALA A 156 -12.91 0.45 7.04
C ALA A 156 -12.07 -0.05 8.24
N ASN A 157 -12.13 -1.33 8.59
CA ASN A 157 -11.31 -1.96 9.63
C ASN A 157 -10.32 -2.95 8.98
N PHE A 158 -9.03 -2.68 9.08
CA PHE A 158 -8.00 -3.49 8.42
C PHE A 158 -7.79 -4.86 9.07
N ASP A 159 -8.35 -5.09 10.25
CA ASP A 159 -8.39 -6.43 10.87
C ASP A 159 -9.43 -7.35 10.20
N SER A 160 -10.37 -6.77 9.44
CA SER A 160 -11.41 -7.50 8.71
C SER A 160 -11.07 -7.74 7.24
N LEU A 161 -9.87 -7.41 6.78
CA LEU A 161 -9.37 -7.78 5.46
C LEU A 161 -9.15 -9.29 5.36
N TYR A 162 -8.89 -9.80 4.16
CA TYR A 162 -8.53 -11.20 3.95
C TYR A 162 -7.39 -11.66 4.87
N ILE A 163 -6.40 -10.79 5.08
CA ILE A 163 -5.37 -10.92 6.12
C ILE A 163 -5.32 -9.58 6.89
N PRO A 164 -5.40 -9.58 8.23
CA PRO A 164 -5.23 -8.39 9.05
C PRO A 164 -3.95 -7.63 8.71
N PHE A 165 -4.07 -6.31 8.54
CA PHE A 165 -3.02 -5.48 7.98
C PHE A 165 -2.72 -4.23 8.82
N ARG A 166 -1.45 -3.83 8.85
CA ARG A 166 -1.00 -2.52 9.36
C ARG A 166 -0.20 -1.81 8.30
N CYS A 167 -0.58 -0.57 8.06
CA CYS A 167 0.07 0.34 7.12
C CYS A 167 0.78 1.44 7.90
N ILE A 168 2.02 1.73 7.55
CA ILE A 168 2.82 2.73 8.25
C ILE A 168 2.97 3.98 7.40
N ALA A 169 2.56 5.12 7.96
CA ALA A 169 2.82 6.45 7.42
C ALA A 169 3.62 7.28 8.44
N SER A 170 3.87 8.55 8.16
CA SER A 170 4.65 9.44 9.01
C SER A 170 3.92 10.75 9.29
N ASP A 171 3.82 11.11 10.57
CA ASP A 171 3.45 12.43 11.07
C ASP A 171 4.75 13.27 11.23
N VAL A 172 5.07 14.04 10.21
CA VAL A 172 6.32 14.82 10.18
C VAL A 172 6.30 15.98 11.19
N TYR A 173 5.11 16.52 11.48
CA TYR A 173 4.97 17.59 12.46
C TYR A 173 5.31 17.11 13.88
N ASN A 174 4.75 15.98 14.30
CA ASN A 174 5.01 15.39 15.62
C ASN A 174 6.20 14.43 15.63
N LYS A 175 6.89 14.22 14.49
CA LYS A 175 8.08 13.37 14.34
C LYS A 175 7.88 11.94 14.83
N ARG A 176 6.80 11.30 14.38
CA ARG A 176 6.44 9.94 14.80
C ARG A 176 5.86 9.11 13.65
N PRO A 177 5.95 7.78 13.72
CA PRO A 177 5.20 6.93 12.80
C PRO A 177 3.70 6.99 13.10
N LEU A 178 2.89 6.90 12.04
CA LEU A 178 1.44 6.70 12.10
C LEU A 178 1.14 5.24 11.77
N ILE A 179 0.55 4.52 12.70
CA ILE A 179 0.13 3.13 12.49
C ILE A 179 -1.33 3.14 12.07
N LEU A 180 -1.56 2.95 10.77
CA LEU A 180 -2.89 2.98 10.17
C LEU A 180 -3.50 1.57 10.21
N LYS A 181 -4.66 1.44 10.84
CA LYS A 181 -5.39 0.18 11.07
C LYS A 181 -6.87 0.25 10.72
N LYS A 182 -7.33 1.43 10.34
CA LYS A 182 -8.73 1.72 9.99
C LYS A 182 -8.81 2.94 9.08
N GLY A 183 -9.97 3.16 8.48
CA GLY A 183 -10.21 4.26 7.55
C GLY A 183 -10.22 3.76 6.10
N ASP A 184 -10.05 4.64 5.14
CA ASP A 184 -9.89 4.25 3.74
C ASP A 184 -8.53 3.58 3.53
N LEU A 185 -8.55 2.36 2.96
CA LEU A 185 -7.32 1.60 2.73
C LEU A 185 -6.46 2.23 1.65
N GLY A 186 -7.09 2.81 0.62
CA GLY A 186 -6.40 3.54 -0.44
C GLY A 186 -5.67 4.76 0.09
N ASP A 187 -6.33 5.56 0.93
CA ASP A 187 -5.71 6.71 1.58
C ASP A 187 -4.56 6.30 2.50
N ALA A 188 -4.73 5.22 3.26
CA ALA A 188 -3.67 4.71 4.14
C ALA A 188 -2.43 4.28 3.36
N VAL A 189 -2.60 3.51 2.26
CA VAL A 189 -1.50 3.07 1.40
C VAL A 189 -0.88 4.25 0.66
N ARG A 190 -1.74 5.19 0.21
CA ARG A 190 -1.30 6.43 -0.44
C ARG A 190 -0.43 7.29 0.48
N ALA A 191 -0.82 7.43 1.76
CA ALA A 191 -0.01 8.12 2.77
C ALA A 191 1.35 7.44 2.95
N SER A 192 1.32 6.10 3.10
CA SER A 192 2.52 5.30 3.32
C SER A 192 3.59 5.44 2.24
N MET A 193 3.18 5.74 1.00
CA MET A 193 4.08 5.90 -0.14
C MET A 193 4.34 7.37 -0.54
N SER A 194 3.81 8.33 0.19
CA SER A 194 3.96 9.76 -0.14
C SER A 194 5.35 10.30 0.22
N PHE A 195 6.37 9.83 -0.53
CA PHE A 195 7.74 10.31 -0.36
C PHE A 195 7.83 11.80 -0.72
N PRO A 196 8.41 12.64 0.17
CA PRO A 196 8.53 14.09 -0.06
C PRO A 196 9.19 14.42 -1.39
N ALA A 197 8.71 15.47 -2.04
CA ALA A 197 9.07 15.93 -3.37
C ALA A 197 8.61 15.02 -4.52
N MET A 198 8.53 13.71 -4.35
CA MET A 198 8.02 12.79 -5.40
C MET A 198 6.50 12.81 -5.48
N PHE A 199 5.83 12.60 -4.34
CA PHE A 199 4.39 12.51 -4.25
C PHE A 199 3.83 13.52 -3.27
N LYS A 200 2.66 14.08 -3.60
CA LYS A 200 1.94 14.98 -2.71
C LYS A 200 1.46 14.23 -1.47
N PRO A 201 1.74 14.73 -0.25
CA PRO A 201 1.20 14.15 0.97
C PRO A 201 -0.33 14.23 1.01
N ILE A 202 -0.96 13.41 1.82
CA ILE A 202 -2.40 13.43 2.04
C ILE A 202 -2.74 13.68 3.50
N GLU A 203 -3.94 14.18 3.73
CA GLU A 203 -4.45 14.41 5.09
C GLU A 203 -5.23 13.18 5.56
N ILE A 204 -4.84 12.62 6.72
CA ILE A 204 -5.55 11.56 7.42
C ILE A 204 -5.83 12.05 8.84
N ASP A 205 -7.11 12.09 9.23
CA ASP A 205 -7.54 12.55 10.55
C ASP A 205 -6.89 13.92 10.94
N SER A 206 -6.88 14.88 10.01
CA SER A 206 -6.27 16.22 10.16
C SER A 206 -4.75 16.22 10.33
N ILE A 207 -4.07 15.10 10.04
CA ILE A 207 -2.62 14.98 10.03
C ILE A 207 -2.14 14.90 8.58
N LEU A 208 -1.23 15.80 8.19
CA LEU A 208 -0.59 15.72 6.89
C LEU A 208 0.43 14.56 6.91
N ALA A 209 0.04 13.45 6.29
CA ALA A 209 0.78 12.20 6.33
C ALA A 209 1.74 12.05 5.13
N TYR A 210 2.93 11.57 5.42
CA TYR A 210 4.01 11.31 4.47
C TYR A 210 4.42 9.83 4.51
N ASP A 211 5.37 9.47 3.63
CA ASP A 211 5.92 8.12 3.54
C ASP A 211 6.37 7.59 4.91
N GLY A 212 5.92 6.40 5.25
CA GLY A 212 6.22 5.75 6.52
C GLY A 212 7.68 5.47 6.75
N GLY A 213 8.45 5.36 5.67
CA GLY A 213 9.89 5.13 5.71
C GLY A 213 10.67 6.23 6.40
N ILE A 214 10.11 7.45 6.56
CA ILE A 214 10.76 8.55 7.28
C ILE A 214 11.05 8.15 8.73
N TYR A 215 10.13 7.46 9.41
CA TYR A 215 10.29 7.11 10.84
C TYR A 215 10.29 5.61 11.13
N ASN A 216 9.70 4.77 10.26
CA ASN A 216 9.66 3.32 10.47
C ASN A 216 9.56 2.57 9.13
N ASN A 217 10.69 2.39 8.48
CA ASN A 217 10.74 1.73 7.17
C ASN A 217 10.64 0.21 7.24
N PHE A 218 10.83 -0.41 8.41
CA PHE A 218 10.74 -1.85 8.60
C PHE A 218 9.99 -2.17 9.91
N PRO A 219 8.64 -2.26 9.87
CA PRO A 219 7.78 -2.19 11.04
C PRO A 219 7.66 -3.50 11.85
N VAL A 220 8.79 -4.12 12.22
CA VAL A 220 8.85 -5.32 13.08
C VAL A 220 8.23 -5.06 14.44
N ASN A 221 8.53 -3.90 15.03
CA ASN A 221 7.94 -3.48 16.30
C ASN A 221 6.41 -3.39 16.24
N VAL A 222 5.86 -2.86 15.13
CA VAL A 222 4.41 -2.77 14.93
C VAL A 222 3.78 -4.16 14.82
N MET A 223 4.40 -5.07 14.05
CA MET A 223 3.96 -6.47 13.94
C MET A 223 3.93 -7.14 15.31
N ARG A 224 5.04 -7.07 16.05
CA ARG A 224 5.19 -7.67 17.38
C ARG A 224 4.15 -7.12 18.35
N ASP A 225 4.05 -5.79 18.46
CA ASP A 225 3.28 -5.13 19.53
C ASP A 225 1.77 -5.07 19.22
N THR A 226 1.37 -5.29 17.95
CA THR A 226 -0.06 -5.26 17.57
C THR A 226 -0.67 -6.65 17.45
N PHE A 227 0.03 -7.56 16.79
CA PHE A 227 -0.52 -8.86 16.42
C PHE A 227 0.03 -10.02 17.28
N HIS A 228 1.15 -9.83 17.95
CA HIS A 228 1.80 -10.84 18.79
C HIS A 228 1.91 -12.20 18.06
N PRO A 229 2.47 -12.26 16.84
CA PRO A 229 2.63 -13.53 16.15
C PRO A 229 3.66 -14.42 16.85
N ASP A 230 3.54 -15.74 16.67
CA ASP A 230 4.51 -16.69 17.21
C ASP A 230 5.86 -16.61 16.48
N ILE A 231 5.84 -16.22 15.21
CA ILE A 231 7.03 -16.04 14.38
C ILE A 231 6.83 -14.95 13.34
N ILE A 232 7.86 -14.19 13.05
CA ILE A 232 7.86 -13.14 12.03
C ILE A 232 8.75 -13.54 10.87
N ILE A 233 8.26 -13.40 9.64
CA ILE A 233 9.08 -13.39 8.44
C ILE A 233 9.29 -11.94 8.06
N GLY A 234 10.52 -11.47 8.10
CA GLY A 234 10.88 -10.11 7.73
C GLY A 234 11.54 -10.04 6.36
N SER A 235 11.06 -9.17 5.49
CA SER A 235 11.64 -8.87 4.18
C SER A 235 12.14 -7.43 4.16
N ALA A 236 13.44 -7.22 4.30
CA ALA A 236 14.10 -5.93 4.29
C ALA A 236 14.80 -5.70 2.95
N VAL A 237 14.09 -5.07 2.01
CA VAL A 237 14.62 -4.76 0.66
C VAL A 237 15.39 -3.44 0.60
N SER A 238 15.42 -2.70 1.70
CA SER A 238 16.19 -1.47 1.86
C SER A 238 17.16 -1.59 3.02
N ALA A 239 18.12 -0.70 3.02
CA ALA A 239 19.04 -0.44 4.14
C ALA A 239 19.05 1.06 4.41
N ASN A 240 19.64 1.47 5.54
CA ASN A 240 19.84 2.89 5.80
C ASN A 240 20.69 3.52 4.69
N PRO A 241 20.37 4.76 4.28
CA PRO A 241 21.11 5.43 3.21
C PRO A 241 22.61 5.48 3.51
N GLY A 242 23.40 5.20 2.49
CA GLY A 242 24.84 5.36 2.54
C GLY A 242 25.26 6.84 2.47
N LYS A 243 26.58 7.09 2.33
CA LYS A 243 27.06 8.45 2.12
C LYS A 243 26.47 9.03 0.83
N PRO A 244 25.91 10.24 0.86
CA PRO A 244 25.32 10.87 -0.33
C PRO A 244 26.42 11.13 -1.37
N LYS A 245 26.05 10.99 -2.66
CA LYS A 245 26.91 11.29 -3.81
C LYS A 245 26.50 12.62 -4.43
N GLU A 246 27.45 13.37 -4.98
CA GLU A 246 27.24 14.73 -5.50
C GLU A 246 26.15 14.81 -6.59
N GLY A 247 26.03 13.85 -7.47
CA GLY A 247 25.03 13.84 -8.54
C GLY A 247 23.70 13.16 -8.19
N ASP A 248 23.55 12.59 -6.98
CA ASP A 248 22.37 11.84 -6.57
C ASP A 248 21.46 12.66 -5.66
N ILE A 249 20.62 13.50 -6.28
CA ILE A 249 19.68 14.38 -5.55
C ILE A 249 18.72 13.58 -4.69
N MET A 250 18.22 12.41 -5.18
CA MET A 250 17.28 11.58 -4.42
C MET A 250 17.94 10.95 -3.20
N GLY A 251 19.13 10.40 -3.35
CA GLY A 251 19.91 9.88 -2.22
C GLY A 251 20.31 10.96 -1.21
N GLN A 252 20.55 12.21 -1.67
CA GLN A 252 20.75 13.34 -0.76
C GLN A 252 19.48 13.65 0.01
N LEU A 253 18.31 13.71 -0.63
CA LEU A 253 17.01 13.94 0.02
C LEU A 253 16.69 12.80 1.01
N GLU A 254 16.90 11.54 0.63
CA GLU A 254 16.77 10.40 1.55
C GLU A 254 17.61 10.60 2.80
N ASN A 255 18.90 10.94 2.66
CA ASN A 255 19.79 11.19 3.79
C ASN A 255 19.35 12.35 4.70
N MET A 256 18.68 13.36 4.14
CA MET A 256 18.19 14.51 4.89
C MET A 256 16.87 14.24 5.62
N ILE A 257 16.01 13.39 5.06
CA ILE A 257 14.62 13.22 5.50
C ILE A 257 14.45 11.92 6.30
N MET A 258 15.07 10.82 5.85
CA MET A 258 14.89 9.50 6.45
C MET A 258 15.66 9.38 7.76
N GLN A 259 14.99 8.96 8.81
CA GLN A 259 15.67 8.56 10.03
C GLN A 259 16.28 7.16 9.89
N LYS A 260 17.29 6.87 10.71
CA LYS A 260 17.85 5.52 10.75
C LYS A 260 16.80 4.53 11.22
N THR A 261 16.51 3.57 10.36
CA THR A 261 15.61 2.46 10.66
C THR A 261 16.40 1.30 11.27
N ASP A 262 15.82 0.65 12.27
CA ASP A 262 16.31 -0.64 12.75
C ASP A 262 15.78 -1.75 11.83
N TYR A 263 16.66 -2.29 10.98
CA TYR A 263 16.37 -3.41 10.09
C TYR A 263 16.66 -4.78 10.73
N SER A 264 16.89 -4.83 12.04
CA SER A 264 17.10 -6.10 12.72
C SER A 264 15.80 -6.84 13.00
N LEU A 265 15.89 -8.15 13.02
CA LEU A 265 14.88 -9.06 13.52
C LEU A 265 15.61 -10.13 14.34
N PRO A 266 15.48 -10.12 15.67
CA PRO A 266 16.11 -11.14 16.51
C PRO A 266 15.72 -12.56 16.09
N ASP A 267 16.66 -13.48 16.06
CA ASP A 267 16.42 -14.87 15.69
C ASP A 267 15.32 -15.53 16.54
N SER A 268 15.19 -15.11 17.81
CA SER A 268 14.11 -15.60 18.69
C SER A 268 12.71 -15.21 18.21
N LEU A 269 12.57 -14.11 17.46
CA LEU A 269 11.29 -13.59 16.98
C LEU A 269 10.97 -14.03 15.56
N GLY A 270 11.98 -14.36 14.76
CA GLY A 270 11.65 -14.61 13.35
C GLY A 270 12.82 -14.91 12.43
N ILE A 271 12.55 -14.81 11.15
CA ILE A 271 13.47 -15.08 10.04
C ILE A 271 13.58 -13.81 9.21
N LEU A 272 14.78 -13.28 9.06
CA LEU A 272 15.07 -12.05 8.32
C LEU A 272 15.66 -12.38 6.95
N MET A 273 15.04 -11.85 5.91
CA MET A 273 15.57 -11.83 4.56
C MET A 273 16.07 -10.42 4.26
N THR A 274 17.34 -10.28 3.98
CA THR A 274 17.98 -9.04 3.53
C THR A 274 18.51 -9.19 2.13
N PHE A 275 18.57 -8.07 1.42
CA PHE A 275 18.96 -8.02 0.01
C PHE A 275 20.01 -6.94 -0.20
N LYS A 276 20.89 -7.18 -1.16
CA LYS A 276 21.82 -6.18 -1.69
C LYS A 276 21.43 -5.97 -3.16
N TYR A 277 21.25 -4.73 -3.54
CA TYR A 277 20.95 -4.36 -4.91
C TYR A 277 22.06 -3.44 -5.41
N ASP A 278 22.62 -3.82 -6.54
CA ASP A 278 23.53 -2.97 -7.27
C ASP A 278 22.69 -2.24 -8.34
N ASP A 279 22.81 -0.92 -8.39
CA ASP A 279 22.21 -0.05 -9.41
C ASP A 279 20.67 -0.16 -9.58
N VAL A 280 19.91 -0.34 -8.52
CA VAL A 280 18.43 -0.26 -8.53
C VAL A 280 17.98 1.04 -7.92
N ASN A 281 17.36 1.92 -8.74
CA ASN A 281 16.77 3.18 -8.31
C ASN A 281 15.33 2.99 -7.79
N LEU A 282 14.82 3.99 -7.08
CA LEU A 282 13.46 3.96 -6.49
C LEU A 282 12.34 3.75 -7.51
N MET A 283 12.54 4.17 -8.77
CA MET A 283 11.53 4.15 -9.83
C MET A 283 11.79 3.09 -10.92
N ASP A 284 12.71 2.16 -10.70
CA ASP A 284 13.09 1.11 -11.69
C ASP A 284 12.05 -0.04 -11.76
N PHE A 285 10.76 0.30 -11.81
CA PHE A 285 9.66 -0.67 -11.85
C PHE A 285 9.67 -1.55 -13.11
N GLN A 286 10.34 -1.13 -14.18
CA GLN A 286 10.55 -1.93 -15.40
C GLN A 286 11.41 -3.19 -15.17
N ARG A 287 12.16 -3.25 -14.04
CA ARG A 287 12.96 -4.42 -13.65
C ARG A 287 12.15 -5.45 -12.85
N PHE A 288 10.84 -5.51 -13.06
CA PHE A 288 9.94 -6.38 -12.30
C PHE A 288 10.44 -7.81 -12.23
N ASP A 289 10.69 -8.45 -13.38
CA ASP A 289 11.05 -9.88 -13.46
C ASP A 289 12.32 -10.18 -12.67
N GLU A 290 13.33 -9.35 -12.81
CA GLU A 290 14.59 -9.47 -12.07
C GLU A 290 14.39 -9.37 -10.57
N LEU A 291 13.67 -8.34 -10.10
CA LEU A 291 13.45 -8.09 -8.68
C LEU A 291 12.56 -9.16 -8.04
N HIS A 292 11.51 -9.59 -8.74
CA HIS A 292 10.67 -10.71 -8.35
C HIS A 292 11.51 -11.98 -8.17
N ASP A 293 12.36 -12.33 -9.15
CA ASP A 293 13.18 -13.53 -9.13
C ASP A 293 14.21 -13.52 -8.00
N ILE A 294 14.80 -12.35 -7.70
CA ILE A 294 15.69 -12.19 -6.54
C ILE A 294 14.96 -12.59 -5.25
N GLY A 295 13.73 -12.10 -5.08
CA GLY A 295 12.92 -12.42 -3.90
C GLY A 295 12.52 -13.89 -3.83
N TYR A 296 12.07 -14.44 -4.94
CA TYR A 296 11.69 -15.84 -5.03
C TYR A 296 12.86 -16.77 -4.71
N LYS A 297 14.01 -16.59 -5.37
CA LYS A 297 15.21 -17.39 -5.15
C LYS A 297 15.67 -17.33 -3.69
N ARG A 298 15.71 -16.11 -3.11
CA ARG A 298 16.10 -15.94 -1.71
C ARG A 298 15.19 -16.66 -0.74
N ALA A 299 13.87 -16.60 -0.95
CA ALA A 299 12.91 -17.31 -0.12
C ALA A 299 13.05 -18.83 -0.26
N ILE A 300 13.33 -19.35 -1.46
CA ILE A 300 13.58 -20.78 -1.69
C ILE A 300 14.88 -21.24 -1.00
N GLU A 301 15.97 -20.47 -1.09
CA GLU A 301 17.21 -20.76 -0.38
C GLU A 301 17.02 -20.87 1.14
N MET A 302 16.12 -20.07 1.69
CA MET A 302 15.81 -20.08 3.12
C MET A 302 14.69 -21.04 3.52
N MET A 303 14.07 -21.74 2.56
CA MET A 303 12.84 -22.49 2.77
C MET A 303 12.98 -23.61 3.82
N ASP A 304 14.10 -24.31 3.88
CA ASP A 304 14.34 -25.32 4.89
C ASP A 304 14.40 -24.71 6.30
N SER A 305 15.06 -23.56 6.45
CA SER A 305 15.09 -22.80 7.71
C SER A 305 13.69 -22.31 8.09
N ILE A 306 12.91 -21.82 7.12
CA ILE A 306 11.53 -21.40 7.34
C ILE A 306 10.67 -22.61 7.79
N LYS A 307 10.76 -23.73 7.08
CA LYS A 307 10.01 -24.96 7.39
C LYS A 307 10.38 -25.58 8.73
N SER A 308 11.63 -25.45 9.18
CA SER A 308 12.08 -25.96 10.49
C SER A 308 11.49 -25.19 11.67
N ARG A 309 11.10 -23.93 11.46
CA ARG A 309 10.57 -23.03 12.51
C ARG A 309 9.06 -22.83 12.42
N ILE A 310 8.49 -22.90 11.22
CA ILE A 310 7.05 -22.82 11.00
C ILE A 310 6.56 -24.22 10.69
N HIS A 311 5.83 -24.84 11.64
CA HIS A 311 5.36 -26.21 11.50
C HIS A 311 3.96 -26.30 10.89
N ARG A 312 3.15 -25.25 11.01
CA ARG A 312 1.83 -25.16 10.38
C ARG A 312 1.98 -25.04 8.86
N ARG A 313 1.10 -25.75 8.14
CA ARG A 313 1.03 -25.68 6.66
C ARG A 313 -0.38 -25.34 6.23
N ILE A 314 -0.46 -24.68 5.09
CA ILE A 314 -1.70 -24.41 4.36
C ILE A 314 -1.49 -24.81 2.90
N THR A 315 -2.39 -25.60 2.33
CA THR A 315 -2.24 -25.97 0.93
C THR A 315 -2.61 -24.82 -0.01
N PRO A 316 -2.03 -24.75 -1.22
CA PRO A 316 -2.41 -23.75 -2.22
C PRO A 316 -3.92 -23.75 -2.51
N GLU A 317 -4.55 -24.94 -2.49
CA GLU A 317 -5.99 -25.09 -2.66
C GLU A 317 -6.79 -24.42 -1.53
N GLN A 318 -6.36 -24.60 -0.28
CA GLN A 318 -7.00 -23.94 0.88
C GLN A 318 -6.86 -22.40 0.79
N VAL A 319 -5.69 -21.90 0.37
CA VAL A 319 -5.47 -20.46 0.14
C VAL A 319 -6.41 -19.96 -0.95
N LYS A 320 -6.50 -20.67 -2.07
CA LYS A 320 -7.38 -20.34 -3.20
C LYS A 320 -8.85 -20.29 -2.79
N VAL A 321 -9.33 -21.32 -2.09
CA VAL A 321 -10.73 -21.37 -1.60
C VAL A 321 -11.02 -20.21 -0.66
N LYS A 322 -10.15 -19.94 0.32
CA LYS A 322 -10.31 -18.83 1.27
C LYS A 322 -10.31 -17.48 0.55
N ARG A 323 -9.43 -17.30 -0.45
CA ARG A 323 -9.32 -16.09 -1.27
C ARG A 323 -10.58 -15.86 -2.10
N LEU A 324 -11.10 -16.90 -2.76
CA LEU A 324 -12.34 -16.84 -3.55
C LEU A 324 -13.53 -16.50 -2.65
N ALA A 325 -13.64 -17.13 -1.48
CA ALA A 325 -14.70 -16.83 -0.51
C ALA A 325 -14.66 -15.37 -0.03
N TYR A 326 -13.47 -14.80 0.19
CA TYR A 326 -13.34 -13.39 0.51
C TYR A 326 -13.77 -12.49 -0.66
N LYS A 327 -13.28 -12.79 -1.86
CA LYS A 327 -13.58 -12.00 -3.08
C LYS A 327 -15.05 -12.03 -3.45
N SER A 328 -15.75 -13.14 -3.23
CA SER A 328 -17.19 -13.25 -3.49
C SER A 328 -18.06 -12.37 -2.59
N ASN A 329 -17.51 -11.89 -1.47
CA ASN A 329 -18.18 -10.98 -0.56
C ASN A 329 -17.83 -9.49 -0.81
N LEU A 330 -16.99 -9.19 -1.80
CA LEU A 330 -16.68 -7.81 -2.15
C LEU A 330 -17.91 -7.16 -2.82
N PRO A 331 -18.30 -5.95 -2.40
CA PRO A 331 -19.42 -5.25 -3.02
C PRO A 331 -19.06 -4.79 -4.44
N ASP A 332 -20.07 -4.68 -5.31
CA ASP A 332 -19.91 -4.05 -6.61
C ASP A 332 -19.57 -2.56 -6.46
N PHE A 333 -18.84 -1.99 -7.42
CA PHE A 333 -18.63 -0.54 -7.53
C PHE A 333 -19.92 0.16 -7.99
N ARG A 334 -20.84 0.37 -7.03
CA ARG A 334 -22.09 1.09 -7.21
C ARG A 334 -22.23 2.15 -6.14
N PHE A 335 -22.12 3.41 -6.53
CA PHE A 335 -22.19 4.55 -5.64
C PHE A 335 -23.58 5.21 -5.74
N LYS A 336 -24.24 5.41 -4.61
CA LYS A 336 -25.56 6.05 -4.54
C LYS A 336 -25.49 7.53 -4.20
N ARG A 337 -24.39 8.00 -3.67
CA ARG A 337 -24.23 9.38 -3.20
C ARG A 337 -22.79 9.84 -3.30
N VAL A 338 -22.63 11.11 -3.69
CA VAL A 338 -21.36 11.83 -3.65
C VAL A 338 -21.47 12.90 -2.59
N ASN A 339 -20.65 12.83 -1.55
CA ASN A 339 -20.56 13.84 -0.50
C ASN A 339 -19.47 14.85 -0.87
N ILE A 340 -19.85 16.13 -0.94
CA ILE A 340 -18.94 17.21 -1.33
C ILE A 340 -18.65 18.07 -0.10
N THR A 341 -17.37 18.14 0.28
CA THR A 341 -16.88 18.96 1.40
C THR A 341 -15.87 20.00 0.90
N GLY A 342 -15.69 21.10 1.64
CA GLY A 342 -14.71 22.13 1.33
C GLY A 342 -15.03 23.02 0.12
N ALA A 343 -16.19 22.86 -0.52
CA ALA A 343 -16.63 23.63 -1.67
C ALA A 343 -17.73 24.64 -1.29
N ASN A 344 -17.77 25.82 -1.93
CA ASN A 344 -18.89 26.75 -1.81
C ASN A 344 -20.11 26.25 -2.59
N GLU A 345 -21.28 26.87 -2.40
CA GLU A 345 -22.54 26.38 -2.98
C GLU A 345 -22.54 26.34 -4.53
N ARG A 346 -21.89 27.29 -5.22
CA ARG A 346 -21.77 27.26 -6.68
C ARG A 346 -20.88 26.10 -7.16
N GLN A 347 -19.77 25.88 -6.45
CA GLN A 347 -18.89 24.73 -6.73
C GLN A 347 -19.59 23.41 -6.46
N LYS A 348 -20.36 23.29 -5.38
CA LYS A 348 -21.14 22.08 -5.08
C LYS A 348 -22.14 21.79 -6.18
N GLN A 349 -22.91 22.80 -6.63
CA GLN A 349 -23.87 22.64 -7.72
C GLN A 349 -23.18 22.20 -9.02
N TYR A 350 -22.02 22.80 -9.35
CA TYR A 350 -21.24 22.39 -10.52
C TYR A 350 -20.78 20.94 -10.41
N ILE A 351 -20.18 20.54 -9.29
CA ILE A 351 -19.72 19.17 -9.06
C ILE A 351 -20.91 18.20 -9.12
N GLN A 352 -22.03 18.51 -8.46
CA GLN A 352 -23.24 17.69 -8.50
C GLN A 352 -23.73 17.48 -9.92
N LYS A 353 -23.74 18.52 -10.74
CA LYS A 353 -24.14 18.44 -12.16
C LYS A 353 -23.25 17.49 -12.96
N GLU A 354 -21.90 17.51 -12.72
CA GLU A 354 -20.97 16.62 -13.42
C GLU A 354 -21.19 15.14 -13.08
N PHE A 355 -21.64 14.83 -11.85
CA PHE A 355 -21.97 13.48 -11.43
C PHE A 355 -23.38 13.04 -11.85
N HIS A 356 -24.34 13.96 -11.99
CA HIS A 356 -25.75 13.66 -12.31
C HIS A 356 -26.11 13.80 -13.78
N GLU A 357 -25.15 13.92 -14.67
CA GLU A 357 -25.34 14.17 -16.10
C GLU A 357 -26.32 13.18 -16.80
N ASN A 358 -26.57 12.01 -16.20
CA ASN A 358 -27.38 10.94 -16.78
C ASN A 358 -28.59 10.51 -15.93
N ASP A 359 -29.05 11.27 -14.96
CA ASP A 359 -30.23 10.96 -14.10
C ASP A 359 -30.25 9.53 -13.48
N PHE A 360 -29.10 8.93 -13.24
CA PHE A 360 -29.02 7.60 -12.61
C PHE A 360 -28.93 7.71 -11.09
N ASP A 361 -29.78 6.96 -10.39
CA ASP A 361 -29.72 6.83 -8.92
C ASP A 361 -28.46 6.10 -8.41
N VAL A 362 -27.66 5.53 -9.30
CA VAL A 362 -26.48 4.73 -9.01
C VAL A 362 -25.36 5.00 -10.00
N PHE A 363 -24.19 5.40 -9.50
CA PHE A 363 -22.99 5.65 -10.31
C PHE A 363 -22.11 4.42 -10.38
N THR A 364 -21.57 4.12 -11.57
CA THR A 364 -20.51 3.14 -11.77
C THR A 364 -19.13 3.77 -11.53
N MET A 365 -18.09 2.95 -11.45
CA MET A 365 -16.72 3.44 -11.37
C MET A 365 -16.32 4.26 -12.63
N GLU A 366 -16.85 3.92 -13.79
CA GLU A 366 -16.58 4.66 -15.02
C GLU A 366 -17.24 6.06 -15.00
N ASP A 367 -18.45 6.20 -14.44
CA ASP A 367 -19.10 7.49 -14.25
C ASP A 367 -18.31 8.38 -13.29
N ILE A 368 -17.81 7.79 -12.17
CA ILE A 368 -16.95 8.48 -11.22
C ILE A 368 -15.66 8.97 -11.91
N LYS A 369 -14.99 8.11 -12.67
CA LYS A 369 -13.77 8.49 -13.42
C LYS A 369 -14.03 9.64 -14.37
N ARG A 370 -15.09 9.54 -15.16
CA ARG A 370 -15.46 10.58 -16.13
C ARG A 370 -15.71 11.93 -15.46
N ALA A 371 -16.53 11.96 -14.41
CA ALA A 371 -16.79 13.17 -13.65
C ALA A 371 -15.51 13.74 -12.98
N TYR A 372 -14.70 12.87 -12.38
CA TYR A 372 -13.46 13.25 -11.75
C TYR A 372 -12.50 13.96 -12.72
N PHE A 373 -12.24 13.36 -13.88
CA PHE A 373 -11.32 13.96 -14.86
C PHE A 373 -11.90 15.22 -15.52
N ARG A 374 -13.22 15.32 -15.71
CA ARG A 374 -13.86 16.57 -16.16
C ARG A 374 -13.70 17.71 -15.17
N LEU A 375 -13.78 17.44 -13.87
CA LEU A 375 -13.63 18.45 -12.84
C LEU A 375 -12.19 18.97 -12.75
N LEU A 376 -11.20 18.17 -13.12
CA LEU A 376 -9.77 18.48 -13.03
C LEU A 376 -9.18 19.02 -14.35
N SER A 377 -9.88 18.86 -15.47
CA SER A 377 -9.52 19.45 -16.76
C SER A 377 -10.09 20.87 -16.90
#